data_04a4ea96f4da77672d09a7e2211180c7
#
_entry.id   04a4ea96f4da77672d09a7e2211180c7
#
_cell.length_a   1.000
_cell.length_b   1.000
_cell.length_c   1.000
_cell.angle_alpha   90.00
_cell.angle_beta   90.00
_cell.angle_gamma   90.00
#
_symmetry.space_group_name_H-M   'P 1'
#
loop_
_entity.id
_entity.type
_entity.pdbx_description
1 polymer ?
#
loop_
_entity_poly.entity_id
_entity_poly.type
_entity_poly.pdbx_seq_one_letter_code
_entity_poly.pdbx_strand_id
1 'polypeptide(L)'
;MNTKDLLKKVREIEIKTRGLTKQVFSGEYHSAFKGKGMAFSEVKNYQFGDDVRNIDWNVTARFNEPFVKIFEEERELTVILILDISGSSDYGTKKKSKKELMLEVAAVLAFSAVMNNDKVGAVFVSDQMEKYIPPKKGRAHALMILRDLIDFEPKGKGTDISQGLKYFRNVIKKRSICFVVSDFYDSNDFMEGLKIANKKHDVVALRLYDPSEKNLPKMGLIQMYDAEKGVTKWVNTGARFVREKYKKRYESFEEKLNTSFRKSGVDYATLSTEGKYLVELNNLFLSRGR
;
A
#
# COMPACT_ATOMS: atom_id res chain seq x y z
N MET A 1 -16.92 -4.05 -18.45
CA MET A 1 -15.92 -5.09 -18.86
C MET A 1 -16.54 -6.47 -18.67
N ASN A 2 -16.33 -7.43 -19.57
CA ASN A 2 -16.93 -8.77 -19.41
C ASN A 2 -16.17 -9.54 -18.31
N THR A 3 -16.89 -10.35 -17.49
CA THR A 3 -16.32 -11.12 -16.38
C THR A 3 -15.14 -12.02 -16.81
N LYS A 4 -15.15 -12.52 -18.05
CA LYS A 4 -14.03 -13.31 -18.62
C LYS A 4 -12.78 -12.48 -18.85
N ASP A 5 -12.92 -11.25 -19.35
CA ASP A 5 -11.80 -10.33 -19.59
C ASP A 5 -11.18 -9.87 -18.28
N LEU A 6 -12.01 -9.67 -17.27
CA LEU A 6 -11.62 -9.36 -15.91
C LEU A 6 -10.75 -10.46 -15.29
N LEU A 7 -11.24 -11.70 -15.32
CA LEU A 7 -10.52 -12.86 -14.80
C LEU A 7 -9.20 -13.08 -15.54
N LYS A 8 -9.16 -12.83 -16.85
CA LYS A 8 -7.94 -12.88 -17.65
C LYS A 8 -6.92 -11.82 -17.18
N LYS A 9 -7.38 -10.57 -16.99
CA LYS A 9 -6.51 -9.46 -16.53
C LYS A 9 -5.97 -9.73 -15.10
N VAL A 10 -6.80 -10.20 -14.19
CA VAL A 10 -6.37 -10.60 -12.83
C VAL A 10 -5.34 -11.73 -12.88
N ARG A 11 -5.55 -12.73 -13.74
CA ARG A 11 -4.62 -13.86 -13.91
C ARG A 11 -3.28 -13.44 -14.53
N GLU A 12 -3.31 -12.54 -15.52
CA GLU A 12 -2.10 -11.95 -16.10
C GLU A 12 -1.29 -11.18 -15.05
N ILE A 13 -1.96 -10.38 -14.23
CA ILE A 13 -1.33 -9.64 -13.12
C ILE A 13 -0.76 -10.62 -12.09
N GLU A 14 -1.49 -11.65 -11.71
CA GLU A 14 -1.00 -12.67 -10.79
C GLU A 14 0.27 -13.36 -11.32
N ILE A 15 0.26 -13.80 -12.58
CA ILE A 15 1.43 -14.46 -13.20
C ILE A 15 2.63 -13.52 -13.24
N LYS A 16 2.41 -12.25 -13.63
CA LYS A 16 3.43 -11.21 -13.69
C LYS A 16 4.03 -10.91 -12.32
N THR A 17 3.18 -10.80 -11.30
CA THR A 17 3.61 -10.45 -9.94
C THR A 17 4.20 -11.64 -9.19
N ARG A 18 3.78 -12.87 -9.44
CA ARG A 18 4.24 -14.07 -8.73
C ARG A 18 5.74 -14.33 -8.86
N GLY A 19 6.33 -14.11 -10.05
CA GLY A 19 7.77 -14.18 -10.25
C GLY A 19 8.53 -13.08 -9.53
N LEU A 20 7.97 -11.89 -9.54
CA LEU A 20 8.52 -10.68 -8.93
C LEU A 20 8.45 -10.70 -7.40
N THR A 21 7.35 -11.20 -6.86
CA THR A 21 7.14 -11.34 -5.40
C THR A 21 8.16 -12.29 -4.78
N LYS A 22 8.52 -13.40 -5.47
CA LYS A 22 9.57 -14.32 -5.00
C LYS A 22 10.95 -13.67 -4.95
N GLN A 23 11.30 -12.82 -5.92
CA GLN A 23 12.63 -12.19 -5.99
C GLN A 23 12.79 -11.03 -5.01
N VAL A 24 11.71 -10.25 -4.77
CA VAL A 24 11.77 -8.98 -4.06
C VAL A 24 11.33 -9.09 -2.60
N PHE A 25 10.45 -10.05 -2.26
CA PHE A 25 9.72 -10.00 -1.00
C PHE A 25 9.92 -11.20 -0.05
N SER A 26 10.61 -12.27 -0.44
CA SER A 26 10.66 -13.49 0.40
C SER A 26 11.47 -13.37 1.69
N GLY A 27 12.39 -12.40 1.78
CA GLY A 27 13.20 -12.17 2.99
C GLY A 27 13.07 -10.75 3.54
N GLU A 28 13.01 -9.78 2.65
CA GLU A 28 13.09 -8.36 2.99
C GLU A 28 11.78 -7.80 3.55
N TYR A 29 10.62 -8.29 3.06
CA TYR A 29 9.32 -7.90 3.60
C TYR A 29 9.18 -8.25 5.08
N HIS A 30 9.53 -9.48 5.49
CA HIS A 30 9.49 -9.88 6.90
C HIS A 30 10.47 -9.11 7.78
N SER A 31 11.67 -8.82 7.29
CA SER A 31 12.66 -8.04 8.05
C SER A 31 12.25 -6.58 8.19
N ALA A 32 11.61 -6.02 7.16
CA ALA A 32 11.13 -4.64 7.14
C ALA A 32 9.96 -4.38 8.12
N PHE A 33 9.15 -5.41 8.39
CA PHE A 33 7.94 -5.30 9.21
C PHE A 33 7.97 -6.26 10.42
N LYS A 34 8.95 -6.08 11.31
CA LYS A 34 9.09 -6.91 12.52
C LYS A 34 7.89 -6.75 13.48
N GLY A 35 7.09 -7.80 13.63
CA GLY A 35 6.03 -7.91 14.64
C GLY A 35 6.55 -8.53 15.95
N LYS A 36 5.87 -8.36 17.07
CA LYS A 36 6.14 -9.03 18.36
C LYS A 36 5.01 -10.02 18.65
N GLY A 37 5.21 -11.28 18.32
CA GLY A 37 4.32 -12.37 18.68
C GLY A 37 5.16 -13.63 18.93
N MET A 38 4.93 -14.35 20.02
CA MET A 38 5.55 -15.64 20.27
C MET A 38 4.48 -16.72 20.17
N ALA A 39 4.62 -17.67 19.24
CA ALA A 39 3.82 -18.88 19.18
C ALA A 39 4.62 -20.05 19.73
N PHE A 40 3.93 -20.94 20.43
CA PHE A 40 4.53 -22.19 20.87
C PHE A 40 4.97 -22.98 19.63
N SER A 41 6.26 -23.35 19.55
CA SER A 41 6.82 -24.16 18.46
C SER A 41 6.94 -25.63 18.89
N GLU A 42 7.74 -25.86 19.88
CA GLU A 42 8.03 -27.23 20.38
C GLU A 42 8.46 -27.21 21.84
N VAL A 43 8.65 -28.39 22.42
CA VAL A 43 9.31 -28.56 23.71
C VAL A 43 10.68 -29.21 23.50
N LYS A 44 11.69 -28.72 24.21
CA LYS A 44 13.02 -29.36 24.33
C LYS A 44 13.31 -29.70 25.76
N ASN A 45 14.26 -30.61 25.98
CA ASN A 45 14.80 -30.86 27.32
C ASN A 45 15.44 -29.59 27.87
N TYR A 46 15.17 -29.28 29.13
CA TYR A 46 15.77 -28.14 29.83
C TYR A 46 17.30 -28.25 29.83
N GLN A 47 17.97 -27.20 29.49
CA GLN A 47 19.42 -27.06 29.62
C GLN A 47 19.74 -25.91 30.57
N PHE A 48 20.87 -26.04 31.28
CA PHE A 48 21.31 -25.00 32.20
C PHE A 48 21.47 -23.65 31.47
N GLY A 49 20.73 -22.62 31.93
CA GLY A 49 20.64 -21.31 31.26
C GLY A 49 19.31 -21.03 30.55
N ASP A 50 18.46 -22.05 30.36
CA ASP A 50 17.09 -21.82 29.86
C ASP A 50 16.22 -21.14 30.93
N ASP A 51 15.28 -20.28 30.49
CA ASP A 51 14.38 -19.56 31.40
C ASP A 51 13.38 -20.53 32.05
N VAL A 52 13.50 -20.72 33.36
CA VAL A 52 12.65 -21.61 34.17
C VAL A 52 11.15 -21.27 34.09
N ARG A 53 10.80 -20.04 33.74
CA ARG A 53 9.40 -19.61 33.55
C ARG A 53 8.74 -20.27 32.33
N ASN A 54 9.55 -20.78 31.41
CA ASN A 54 9.07 -21.42 30.18
C ASN A 54 8.97 -22.95 30.35
N ILE A 55 9.17 -23.52 31.56
CA ILE A 55 9.01 -24.95 31.79
C ILE A 55 7.57 -25.39 31.55
N ASP A 56 7.40 -26.42 30.72
CA ASP A 56 6.11 -27.08 30.55
C ASP A 56 5.90 -28.15 31.58
N TRP A 57 5.22 -27.81 32.66
CA TRP A 57 4.98 -28.73 33.79
C TRP A 57 4.13 -29.95 33.40
N ASN A 58 3.28 -29.85 32.37
CA ASN A 58 2.47 -30.97 31.89
C ASN A 58 3.32 -32.04 31.18
N VAL A 59 4.25 -31.60 30.34
CA VAL A 59 5.18 -32.47 29.62
C VAL A 59 6.22 -33.04 30.62
N THR A 60 6.77 -32.19 31.47
CA THR A 60 7.71 -32.56 32.53
C THR A 60 7.13 -33.66 33.44
N ALA A 61 5.86 -33.55 33.84
CA ALA A 61 5.20 -34.57 34.67
C ALA A 61 5.00 -35.91 33.96
N ARG A 62 4.95 -35.96 32.64
CA ARG A 62 4.79 -37.20 31.86
C ARG A 62 6.10 -37.93 31.64
N PHE A 63 7.19 -37.18 31.45
CA PHE A 63 8.48 -37.75 31.09
C PHE A 63 9.47 -37.82 32.26
N ASN A 64 9.11 -37.25 33.41
CA ASN A 64 9.96 -37.17 34.63
C ASN A 64 11.29 -36.40 34.40
N GLU A 65 11.39 -35.62 33.37
CA GLU A 65 12.50 -34.74 33.02
C GLU A 65 11.98 -33.35 32.69
N PRO A 66 12.70 -32.27 33.07
CA PRO A 66 12.22 -30.93 32.81
C PRO A 66 12.26 -30.59 31.32
N PHE A 67 11.14 -30.18 30.79
CA PHE A 67 10.97 -29.69 29.41
C PHE A 67 10.63 -28.20 29.38
N VAL A 68 11.24 -27.48 28.45
CA VAL A 68 11.02 -26.03 28.22
C VAL A 68 10.29 -25.81 26.91
N LYS A 69 9.27 -24.94 26.95
CA LYS A 69 8.58 -24.48 25.77
C LYS A 69 9.52 -23.60 24.94
N ILE A 70 9.75 -23.99 23.71
CA ILE A 70 10.33 -23.10 22.68
C ILE A 70 9.20 -22.34 22.02
N PHE A 71 9.30 -21.03 22.06
CA PHE A 71 8.40 -20.15 21.35
C PHE A 71 9.11 -19.66 20.10
N GLU A 72 8.59 -20.01 18.93
CA GLU A 72 8.95 -19.35 17.69
C GLU A 72 8.08 -18.12 17.50
N GLU A 73 8.67 -17.09 16.96
CA GLU A 73 7.97 -15.85 16.68
C GLU A 73 7.14 -16.00 15.41
N GLU A 74 5.98 -16.69 15.50
CA GLU A 74 5.00 -16.75 14.41
C GLU A 74 4.28 -15.39 14.30
N ARG A 75 4.72 -14.59 13.36
CA ARG A 75 4.25 -13.23 13.16
C ARG A 75 3.22 -13.19 12.04
N GLU A 76 1.99 -13.51 12.38
CA GLU A 76 0.89 -13.19 11.48
C GLU A 76 0.69 -11.68 11.44
N LEU A 77 1.13 -11.07 10.35
CA LEU A 77 0.92 -9.66 10.12
C LEU A 77 -0.47 -9.43 9.50
N THR A 78 -1.01 -8.25 9.72
CA THR A 78 -2.20 -7.77 9.03
C THR A 78 -1.82 -6.61 8.15
N VAL A 79 -2.04 -6.76 6.85
CA VAL A 79 -1.78 -5.75 5.83
C VAL A 79 -3.09 -5.13 5.40
N ILE A 80 -3.16 -3.81 5.44
CA ILE A 80 -4.32 -3.04 4.94
C ILE A 80 -3.88 -2.14 3.80
N LEU A 81 -4.56 -2.25 2.69
CA LEU A 81 -4.36 -1.40 1.52
C LEU A 81 -5.43 -0.29 1.52
N ILE A 82 -5.04 0.96 1.74
CA ILE A 82 -5.91 2.11 1.50
C ILE A 82 -5.64 2.56 0.06
N LEU A 83 -6.63 2.39 -0.80
CA LEU A 83 -6.53 2.62 -2.23
C LEU A 83 -7.40 3.81 -2.62
N ASP A 84 -6.75 4.86 -3.10
CA ASP A 84 -7.41 6.06 -3.60
C ASP A 84 -7.92 5.82 -5.03
N ILE A 85 -9.24 5.64 -5.14
CA ILE A 85 -9.92 5.38 -6.40
C ILE A 85 -10.64 6.61 -6.97
N SER A 86 -10.20 7.81 -6.57
CA SER A 86 -10.71 9.08 -7.09
C SER A 86 -10.50 9.23 -8.61
N GLY A 87 -11.17 10.20 -9.21
CA GLY A 87 -11.12 10.44 -10.65
C GLY A 87 -9.72 10.72 -11.21
N SER A 88 -8.78 11.19 -10.37
CA SER A 88 -7.38 11.41 -10.76
C SER A 88 -6.64 10.10 -11.07
N SER A 89 -7.09 8.96 -10.56
CA SER A 89 -6.49 7.63 -10.76
C SER A 89 -6.60 7.14 -12.21
N ASP A 90 -7.59 7.59 -12.98
CA ASP A 90 -7.78 7.21 -14.39
C ASP A 90 -6.78 7.90 -15.34
N TYR A 91 -6.02 8.89 -14.83
CA TYR A 91 -5.03 9.60 -15.64
C TYR A 91 -3.84 8.72 -16.00
N GLY A 92 -3.39 8.83 -17.24
CA GLY A 92 -2.18 8.18 -17.75
C GLY A 92 -2.01 8.44 -19.24
N THR A 93 -0.76 8.59 -19.72
CA THR A 93 -0.50 9.14 -21.06
C THR A 93 0.05 8.17 -22.10
N LYS A 94 0.86 7.16 -21.74
CA LYS A 94 1.58 6.38 -22.78
C LYS A 94 1.43 4.86 -22.66
N LYS A 95 1.72 4.30 -21.51
CA LYS A 95 1.79 2.83 -21.36
C LYS A 95 0.79 2.30 -20.37
N LYS A 96 0.45 3.09 -19.34
CA LYS A 96 -0.28 2.64 -18.18
C LYS A 96 -0.94 3.85 -17.50
N SER A 97 -2.18 3.70 -17.02
CA SER A 97 -2.81 4.67 -16.14
C SER A 97 -2.32 4.51 -14.69
N LYS A 98 -2.54 5.54 -13.86
CA LYS A 98 -2.29 5.43 -12.42
C LYS A 98 -3.13 4.31 -11.78
N LYS A 99 -4.37 4.08 -12.27
CA LYS A 99 -5.24 2.98 -11.83
C LYS A 99 -4.62 1.60 -12.15
N GLU A 100 -4.03 1.45 -13.33
CA GLU A 100 -3.34 0.21 -13.69
C GLU A 100 -2.06 0.00 -12.85
N LEU A 101 -1.31 1.06 -12.57
CA LEU A 101 -0.16 1.01 -11.66
C LEU A 101 -0.60 0.66 -10.24
N MET A 102 -1.68 1.29 -9.73
CA MET A 102 -2.26 0.97 -8.42
C MET A 102 -2.64 -0.50 -8.32
N LEU A 103 -3.28 -1.04 -9.35
CA LEU A 103 -3.68 -2.44 -9.41
C LEU A 103 -2.47 -3.39 -9.35
N GLU A 104 -1.40 -3.08 -10.09
CA GLU A 104 -0.15 -3.87 -10.03
C GLU A 104 0.51 -3.80 -8.65
N VAL A 105 0.59 -2.60 -8.05
CA VAL A 105 1.15 -2.40 -6.71
C VAL A 105 0.32 -3.13 -5.66
N ALA A 106 -1.01 -3.00 -5.70
CA ALA A 106 -1.91 -3.71 -4.79
C ALA A 106 -1.77 -5.23 -4.94
N ALA A 107 -1.61 -5.74 -6.17
CA ALA A 107 -1.39 -7.17 -6.42
C ALA A 107 -0.07 -7.66 -5.83
N VAL A 108 1.03 -6.91 -6.03
CA VAL A 108 2.34 -7.26 -5.46
C VAL A 108 2.26 -7.34 -3.93
N LEU A 109 1.67 -6.34 -3.29
CA LEU A 109 1.54 -6.28 -1.83
C LEU A 109 0.61 -7.39 -1.30
N ALA A 110 -0.55 -7.60 -1.95
CA ALA A 110 -1.50 -8.63 -1.54
C ALA A 110 -0.93 -10.05 -1.68
N PHE A 111 -0.25 -10.35 -2.80
CA PHE A 111 0.37 -11.67 -2.98
C PHE A 111 1.60 -11.86 -2.11
N SER A 112 2.35 -10.79 -1.77
CA SER A 112 3.40 -10.87 -0.76
C SER A 112 2.85 -11.27 0.60
N ALA A 113 1.77 -10.64 1.04
CA ALA A 113 1.09 -11.01 2.29
C ALA A 113 0.62 -12.48 2.26
N VAL A 114 0.02 -12.93 1.15
CA VAL A 114 -0.42 -14.34 0.99
C VAL A 114 0.75 -15.32 1.06
N MET A 115 1.88 -15.00 0.43
CA MET A 115 3.07 -15.88 0.45
C MET A 115 3.68 -16.01 1.85
N ASN A 116 3.55 -14.97 2.67
CA ASN A 116 4.01 -14.94 4.04
C ASN A 116 2.95 -15.41 5.06
N ASN A 117 1.84 -15.98 4.58
CA ASN A 117 0.71 -16.43 5.40
C ASN A 117 0.06 -15.31 6.24
N ASP A 118 0.21 -14.06 5.81
CA ASP A 118 -0.37 -12.87 6.44
C ASP A 118 -1.82 -12.62 5.99
N LYS A 119 -2.55 -11.80 6.77
CA LYS A 119 -3.87 -11.32 6.41
C LYS A 119 -3.77 -10.07 5.55
N VAL A 120 -4.58 -9.97 4.50
CA VAL A 120 -4.69 -8.77 3.67
C VAL A 120 -6.15 -8.29 3.62
N GLY A 121 -6.34 -6.98 3.80
CA GLY A 121 -7.62 -6.30 3.63
C GLY A 121 -7.46 -5.01 2.84
N ALA A 122 -8.56 -4.37 2.47
CA ALA A 122 -8.51 -3.13 1.70
C ALA A 122 -9.59 -2.14 2.14
N VAL A 123 -9.30 -0.85 1.97
CA VAL A 123 -10.22 0.27 2.09
C VAL A 123 -10.13 1.06 0.78
N PHE A 124 -11.22 1.15 0.06
CA PHE A 124 -11.33 1.99 -1.13
C PHE A 124 -11.86 3.36 -0.71
N VAL A 125 -11.20 4.41 -1.14
CA VAL A 125 -11.51 5.78 -0.76
C VAL A 125 -11.54 6.70 -1.99
N SER A 126 -12.48 7.63 -1.98
CA SER A 126 -12.57 8.78 -2.88
C SER A 126 -12.63 10.06 -2.02
N ASP A 127 -13.58 10.95 -2.22
CA ASP A 127 -13.96 12.01 -1.27
C ASP A 127 -14.74 11.46 -0.06
N GLN A 128 -15.03 10.16 -0.07
CA GLN A 128 -15.66 9.42 1.00
C GLN A 128 -15.08 8.00 1.11
N MET A 129 -15.41 7.30 2.18
CA MET A 129 -15.12 5.87 2.29
C MET A 129 -16.10 5.09 1.42
N GLU A 130 -15.58 4.41 0.40
CA GLU A 130 -16.40 3.72 -0.60
C GLU A 130 -16.64 2.25 -0.26
N LYS A 131 -15.58 1.52 0.08
CA LYS A 131 -15.66 0.09 0.37
C LYS A 131 -14.63 -0.35 1.38
N TYR A 132 -15.02 -1.22 2.29
CA TYR A 132 -14.14 -1.93 3.21
C TYR A 132 -14.16 -3.43 2.95
N ILE A 133 -13.00 -4.03 2.80
CA ILE A 133 -12.79 -5.45 2.68
C ILE A 133 -11.98 -5.90 3.90
N PRO A 134 -12.58 -6.66 4.84
CA PRO A 134 -11.91 -7.07 6.06
C PRO A 134 -10.71 -7.97 5.79
N PRO A 135 -9.65 -7.89 6.62
CA PRO A 135 -8.43 -8.68 6.42
C PRO A 135 -8.69 -10.18 6.62
N LYS A 136 -8.37 -10.97 5.60
CA LYS A 136 -8.43 -12.44 5.61
C LYS A 136 -7.18 -13.02 4.95
N LYS A 137 -6.89 -14.28 5.23
CA LYS A 137 -5.81 -15.04 4.60
C LYS A 137 -6.23 -15.63 3.25
N GLY A 138 -5.24 -15.98 2.49
CA GLY A 138 -5.37 -16.87 1.36
C GLY A 138 -5.53 -16.17 0.00
N ARG A 139 -5.09 -16.90 -1.02
CA ARG A 139 -5.03 -16.43 -2.42
C ARG A 139 -6.40 -15.99 -2.97
N ALA A 140 -7.46 -16.74 -2.65
CA ALA A 140 -8.80 -16.40 -3.13
C ALA A 140 -9.27 -15.03 -2.63
N HIS A 141 -8.91 -14.66 -1.39
CA HIS A 141 -9.23 -13.37 -0.82
C HIS A 141 -8.45 -12.22 -1.48
N ALA A 142 -7.14 -12.41 -1.73
CA ALA A 142 -6.35 -11.44 -2.47
C ALA A 142 -6.89 -11.20 -3.88
N LEU A 143 -7.24 -12.29 -4.60
CA LEU A 143 -7.87 -12.19 -5.92
C LEU A 143 -9.22 -11.46 -5.89
N MET A 144 -10.01 -11.64 -4.83
CA MET A 144 -11.28 -10.93 -4.64
C MET A 144 -11.03 -9.42 -4.49
N ILE A 145 -10.03 -9.01 -3.68
CA ILE A 145 -9.66 -7.58 -3.53
C ILE A 145 -9.30 -6.97 -4.89
N LEU A 146 -8.48 -7.66 -5.68
CA LEU A 146 -8.04 -7.17 -6.99
C LEU A 146 -9.19 -7.10 -8.00
N ARG A 147 -10.08 -8.09 -8.00
CA ARG A 147 -11.28 -8.07 -8.84
C ARG A 147 -12.18 -6.89 -8.47
N ASP A 148 -12.42 -6.71 -7.17
CA ASP A 148 -13.21 -5.60 -6.68
C ASP A 148 -12.58 -4.25 -7.08
N LEU A 149 -11.25 -4.11 -6.99
CA LEU A 149 -10.55 -2.89 -7.40
C LEU A 149 -10.69 -2.58 -8.90
N ILE A 150 -10.72 -3.60 -9.76
CA ILE A 150 -10.87 -3.42 -11.22
C ILE A 150 -12.29 -2.97 -11.56
N ASP A 151 -13.30 -3.63 -10.96
CA ASP A 151 -14.72 -3.44 -11.30
C ASP A 151 -15.36 -2.28 -10.53
N PHE A 152 -14.68 -1.74 -9.52
CA PHE A 152 -15.29 -0.73 -8.66
C PHE A 152 -15.45 0.61 -9.37
N GLU A 153 -16.68 1.11 -9.34
CA GLU A 153 -17.02 2.46 -9.79
C GLU A 153 -17.29 3.33 -8.56
N PRO A 154 -16.41 4.33 -8.29
CA PRO A 154 -16.58 5.20 -7.13
C PRO A 154 -17.82 6.07 -7.27
N LYS A 155 -18.51 6.30 -6.16
CA LYS A 155 -19.63 7.25 -6.08
C LYS A 155 -19.13 8.68 -5.99
N GLY A 156 -18.05 8.88 -5.25
CA GLY A 156 -17.36 10.16 -5.12
C GLY A 156 -16.42 10.43 -6.28
N LYS A 157 -16.23 11.69 -6.61
CA LYS A 157 -15.32 12.12 -7.70
C LYS A 157 -14.04 12.77 -7.20
N GLY A 158 -14.08 13.37 -6.02
CA GLY A 158 -12.95 14.04 -5.38
C GLY A 158 -12.05 13.06 -4.60
N THR A 159 -11.05 13.63 -3.92
CA THR A 159 -10.09 12.92 -3.08
C THR A 159 -10.15 13.45 -1.66
N ASP A 160 -10.35 12.55 -0.68
CA ASP A 160 -10.18 12.81 0.76
C ASP A 160 -9.58 11.56 1.43
N ILE A 161 -8.25 11.49 1.45
CA ILE A 161 -7.50 10.38 2.06
C ILE A 161 -7.77 10.30 3.56
N SER A 162 -8.13 11.42 4.20
CA SER A 162 -8.38 11.48 5.63
C SER A 162 -9.57 10.59 6.05
N GLN A 163 -10.59 10.43 5.18
CA GLN A 163 -11.74 9.55 5.42
C GLN A 163 -11.30 8.08 5.51
N GLY A 164 -10.45 7.63 4.57
CA GLY A 164 -9.91 6.28 4.58
C GLY A 164 -9.06 6.01 5.84
N LEU A 165 -8.20 6.95 6.22
CA LEU A 165 -7.36 6.87 7.41
C LEU A 165 -8.21 6.87 8.70
N LYS A 166 -9.24 7.70 8.78
CA LYS A 166 -10.18 7.75 9.90
C LYS A 166 -10.92 6.42 10.05
N TYR A 167 -11.45 5.90 8.95
CA TYR A 167 -12.13 4.61 8.93
C TYR A 167 -11.18 3.48 9.35
N PHE A 168 -9.99 3.40 8.78
CA PHE A 168 -8.96 2.42 9.11
C PHE A 168 -8.67 2.39 10.62
N ARG A 169 -8.39 3.54 11.24
CA ARG A 169 -8.12 3.64 12.69
C ARG A 169 -9.30 3.19 13.56
N ASN A 170 -10.52 3.44 13.09
CA ASN A 170 -11.73 3.07 13.84
C ASN A 170 -12.01 1.57 13.79
N VAL A 171 -11.75 0.92 12.66
CA VAL A 171 -12.08 -0.50 12.44
C VAL A 171 -10.92 -1.42 12.83
N ILE A 172 -9.69 -1.06 12.52
CA ILE A 172 -8.53 -1.91 12.79
C ILE A 172 -7.95 -1.58 14.15
N LYS A 173 -8.21 -2.45 15.14
CA LYS A 173 -7.77 -2.26 16.53
C LYS A 173 -6.38 -2.80 16.81
N LYS A 174 -5.97 -3.89 16.14
CA LYS A 174 -4.63 -4.49 16.27
C LYS A 174 -3.62 -3.71 15.43
N ARG A 175 -2.38 -3.66 15.89
CA ARG A 175 -1.27 -3.09 15.11
C ARG A 175 -1.19 -3.80 13.76
N SER A 176 -1.11 -3.04 12.69
CA SER A 176 -1.16 -3.52 11.30
C SER A 176 -0.22 -2.70 10.44
N ILE A 177 0.17 -3.25 9.31
CA ILE A 177 0.87 -2.52 8.25
C ILE A 177 -0.21 -1.90 7.36
N CYS A 178 -0.08 -0.61 7.08
CA CYS A 178 -1.02 0.14 6.24
C CYS A 178 -0.30 0.78 5.07
N PHE A 179 -0.58 0.33 3.86
CA PHE A 179 -0.12 0.98 2.64
C PHE A 179 -1.19 1.94 2.12
N VAL A 180 -0.86 3.22 2.06
CA VAL A 180 -1.72 4.25 1.46
C VAL A 180 -1.23 4.51 0.05
N VAL A 181 -2.03 4.12 -0.95
CA VAL A 181 -1.69 4.21 -2.37
C VAL A 181 -2.55 5.28 -3.02
N SER A 182 -1.94 6.41 -3.37
CA SER A 182 -2.60 7.60 -3.94
C SER A 182 -1.59 8.44 -4.73
N ASP A 183 -2.04 9.39 -5.51
CA ASP A 183 -1.19 10.48 -6.01
C ASP A 183 -0.99 11.59 -4.97
N PHE A 184 -1.75 11.53 -3.86
CA PHE A 184 -1.74 12.51 -2.76
C PHE A 184 -2.05 13.94 -3.21
N TYR A 185 -2.73 14.10 -4.34
CA TYR A 185 -3.21 15.40 -4.80
C TYR A 185 -4.55 15.72 -4.14
N ASP A 186 -4.50 15.91 -2.83
CA ASP A 186 -5.65 16.14 -1.95
C ASP A 186 -5.57 17.55 -1.38
N SER A 187 -6.68 18.27 -1.40
CA SER A 187 -6.81 19.61 -0.83
C SER A 187 -7.08 19.61 0.67
N ASN A 188 -7.44 18.44 1.23
CA ASN A 188 -7.70 18.25 2.65
C ASN A 188 -6.41 17.93 3.41
N ASP A 189 -6.39 18.21 4.70
CA ASP A 189 -5.25 17.87 5.56
C ASP A 189 -5.30 16.40 5.99
N PHE A 190 -4.70 15.52 5.17
CA PHE A 190 -4.54 14.10 5.50
C PHE A 190 -3.28 13.82 6.34
N MET A 191 -2.37 14.77 6.46
CA MET A 191 -1.08 14.55 7.14
C MET A 191 -1.22 14.28 8.63
N GLU A 192 -2.15 14.97 9.30
CA GLU A 192 -2.46 14.69 10.69
C GLU A 192 -3.03 13.26 10.84
N GLY A 193 -3.90 12.86 9.93
CA GLY A 193 -4.46 11.50 9.87
C GLY A 193 -3.38 10.42 9.73
N LEU A 194 -2.40 10.64 8.84
CA LEU A 194 -1.24 9.76 8.66
C LEU A 194 -0.39 9.67 9.94
N LYS A 195 -0.05 10.82 10.53
CA LYS A 195 0.74 10.89 11.77
C LYS A 195 0.07 10.15 12.93
N ILE A 196 -1.24 10.34 13.10
CA ILE A 196 -1.99 9.64 14.15
C ILE A 196 -2.05 8.13 13.87
N ALA A 197 -2.28 7.72 12.61
CA ALA A 197 -2.28 6.31 12.22
C ALA A 197 -0.91 5.67 12.47
N ASN A 198 0.19 6.36 12.14
CA ASN A 198 1.55 5.86 12.28
C ASN A 198 2.00 5.67 13.73
N LYS A 199 1.35 6.34 14.72
CA LYS A 199 1.61 6.10 16.14
C LYS A 199 1.20 4.70 16.61
N LYS A 200 0.18 4.11 15.98
CA LYS A 200 -0.40 2.81 16.38
C LYS A 200 -0.08 1.71 15.39
N HIS A 201 -0.08 2.03 14.13
CA HIS A 201 0.14 1.12 13.01
C HIS A 201 1.48 1.46 12.34
N ASP A 202 1.90 0.65 11.41
CA ASP A 202 3.05 0.91 10.56
C ASP A 202 2.54 1.42 9.22
N VAL A 203 2.64 2.73 8.97
CA VAL A 203 2.05 3.36 7.80
C VAL A 203 3.11 3.66 6.76
N VAL A 204 2.84 3.26 5.53
CA VAL A 204 3.69 3.50 4.36
C VAL A 204 2.89 4.22 3.29
N ALA A 205 3.39 5.35 2.81
CA ALA A 205 2.78 6.10 1.72
C ALA A 205 3.40 5.73 0.37
N LEU A 206 2.58 5.27 -0.58
CA LEU A 206 3.00 4.93 -1.93
C LEU A 206 2.38 5.93 -2.91
N ARG A 207 3.18 6.93 -3.30
CA ARG A 207 2.74 7.95 -4.23
C ARG A 207 2.80 7.45 -5.67
N LEU A 208 1.68 7.52 -6.36
CA LEU A 208 1.60 7.23 -7.80
C LEU A 208 1.68 8.54 -8.60
N TYR A 209 2.46 8.56 -9.67
CA TYR A 209 2.50 9.71 -10.57
C TYR A 209 2.75 9.30 -12.01
N ASP A 210 2.27 10.12 -12.92
CA ASP A 210 2.62 10.02 -14.34
C ASP A 210 3.66 11.09 -14.69
N PRO A 211 4.76 10.78 -15.41
CA PRO A 211 5.78 11.77 -15.79
C PRO A 211 5.24 12.97 -16.54
N SER A 212 4.13 12.82 -17.28
CA SER A 212 3.49 13.92 -18.00
C SER A 212 2.84 14.96 -17.07
N GLU A 213 2.56 14.59 -15.81
CA GLU A 213 2.05 15.55 -14.81
C GLU A 213 3.11 16.59 -14.41
N LYS A 214 4.39 16.29 -14.61
CA LYS A 214 5.48 17.24 -14.30
C LYS A 214 5.58 18.40 -15.29
N ASN A 215 5.28 18.14 -16.56
CA ASN A 215 5.49 19.10 -17.61
C ASN A 215 4.34 19.12 -18.60
N LEU A 216 3.73 20.28 -18.82
CA LEU A 216 2.76 20.45 -19.90
C LEU A 216 3.47 20.40 -21.27
N PRO A 217 3.02 19.54 -22.20
CA PRO A 217 3.56 19.51 -23.56
C PRO A 217 3.23 20.80 -24.32
N LYS A 218 4.08 21.20 -25.25
CA LYS A 218 3.82 22.34 -26.15
C LYS A 218 2.86 21.90 -27.25
N MET A 219 1.56 22.12 -27.08
CA MET A 219 0.49 21.70 -27.98
C MET A 219 -0.42 22.86 -28.41
N GLY A 220 -0.05 24.12 -28.09
CA GLY A 220 -0.90 25.30 -28.36
C GLY A 220 -2.03 25.44 -27.34
N LEU A 221 -3.19 25.83 -27.79
CA LEU A 221 -4.39 25.97 -26.96
C LEU A 221 -5.08 24.61 -26.84
N ILE A 222 -5.14 24.07 -25.63
CA ILE A 222 -5.76 22.77 -25.34
C ILE A 222 -6.86 22.90 -24.29
N GLN A 223 -7.81 22.00 -24.35
CA GLN A 223 -8.86 21.86 -23.35
C GLN A 223 -8.38 20.85 -22.28
N MET A 224 -8.26 21.33 -21.04
CA MET A 224 -7.90 20.47 -19.89
C MET A 224 -9.14 20.23 -19.04
N TYR A 225 -9.42 18.97 -18.79
CA TYR A 225 -10.50 18.54 -17.93
C TYR A 225 -9.95 18.22 -16.53
N ASP A 226 -10.56 18.83 -15.52
CA ASP A 226 -10.31 18.54 -14.11
C ASP A 226 -11.33 17.47 -13.66
N ALA A 227 -10.86 16.23 -13.51
CA ALA A 227 -11.73 15.10 -13.23
C ALA A 227 -12.39 15.17 -11.83
N GLU A 228 -11.75 15.83 -10.87
CA GLU A 228 -12.30 16.00 -9.52
C GLU A 228 -13.39 17.07 -9.46
N LYS A 229 -13.19 18.17 -10.18
CA LYS A 229 -14.14 19.31 -10.19
C LYS A 229 -15.18 19.20 -11.30
N GLY A 230 -14.99 18.30 -12.26
CA GLY A 230 -15.84 18.20 -13.45
C GLY A 230 -15.79 19.44 -14.36
N VAL A 231 -14.74 20.25 -14.27
CA VAL A 231 -14.62 21.53 -14.97
C VAL A 231 -13.57 21.45 -16.07
N THR A 232 -13.94 21.95 -17.24
CA THR A 232 -13.03 22.05 -18.37
C THR A 232 -12.53 23.49 -18.52
N LYS A 233 -11.22 23.66 -18.72
CA LYS A 233 -10.58 24.96 -18.92
C LYS A 233 -9.70 24.95 -20.15
N TRP A 234 -9.72 26.05 -20.89
CA TRP A 234 -8.77 26.27 -21.97
C TRP A 234 -7.42 26.75 -21.42
N VAL A 235 -6.36 26.07 -21.80
CA VAL A 235 -4.99 26.34 -21.35
C VAL A 235 -4.09 26.51 -22.58
N ASN A 236 -3.44 27.65 -22.71
CA ASN A 236 -2.48 27.90 -23.79
C ASN A 236 -1.10 27.31 -23.39
N THR A 237 -0.88 26.05 -23.74
CA THR A 237 0.40 25.37 -23.51
C THR A 237 1.49 25.80 -24.48
N GLY A 238 1.16 26.57 -25.55
CA GLY A 238 2.14 27.21 -26.42
C GLY A 238 2.96 28.29 -25.72
N ALA A 239 2.35 29.00 -24.76
CA ALA A 239 3.01 30.04 -23.99
C ALA A 239 4.02 29.44 -22.98
N ARG A 240 5.28 29.85 -23.08
CA ARG A 240 6.38 29.33 -22.21
C ARG A 240 6.10 29.61 -20.73
N PHE A 241 5.61 30.79 -20.42
CA PHE A 241 5.33 31.19 -19.04
C PHE A 241 4.27 30.30 -18.37
N VAL A 242 3.26 29.81 -19.13
CA VAL A 242 2.21 28.91 -18.63
C VAL A 242 2.83 27.57 -18.24
N ARG A 243 3.69 27.00 -19.10
CA ARG A 243 4.38 25.75 -18.82
C ARG A 243 5.34 25.87 -17.64
N GLU A 244 6.11 26.96 -17.55
CA GLU A 244 7.02 27.20 -16.41
C GLU A 244 6.27 27.38 -15.10
N LYS A 245 5.15 28.11 -15.11
CA LYS A 245 4.28 28.26 -13.92
C LYS A 245 3.71 26.92 -13.47
N TYR A 246 3.26 26.10 -14.42
CA TYR A 246 2.75 24.76 -14.13
C TYR A 246 3.84 23.87 -13.50
N LYS A 247 5.02 23.81 -14.11
CA LYS A 247 6.17 23.06 -13.63
C LYS A 247 6.57 23.47 -12.21
N LYS A 248 6.73 24.77 -11.95
CA LYS A 248 7.05 25.30 -10.62
C LYS A 248 6.00 24.92 -9.57
N ARG A 249 4.71 24.96 -9.96
CA ARG A 249 3.62 24.55 -9.06
C ARG A 249 3.73 23.07 -8.71
N TYR A 250 4.00 22.22 -9.69
CA TYR A 250 4.19 20.79 -9.48
C TYR A 250 5.41 20.51 -8.58
N GLU A 251 6.56 21.11 -8.86
CA GLU A 251 7.78 20.98 -8.05
C GLU A 251 7.54 21.43 -6.61
N SER A 252 6.88 22.56 -6.40
CA SER A 252 6.51 23.06 -5.07
C SER A 252 5.57 22.09 -4.33
N PHE A 253 4.62 21.48 -5.03
CA PHE A 253 3.75 20.44 -4.45
C PHE A 253 4.56 19.21 -4.04
N GLU A 254 5.42 18.70 -4.91
CA GLU A 254 6.26 17.53 -4.65
C GLU A 254 7.20 17.76 -3.45
N GLU A 255 7.83 18.91 -3.37
CA GLU A 255 8.71 19.29 -2.25
C GLU A 255 7.95 19.39 -0.92
N LYS A 256 6.78 20.04 -0.92
CA LYS A 256 5.91 20.14 0.26
C LYS A 256 5.47 18.74 0.73
N LEU A 257 5.04 17.88 -0.18
CA LEU A 257 4.58 16.53 0.13
C LEU A 257 5.72 15.70 0.74
N ASN A 258 6.90 15.69 0.12
CA ASN A 258 8.06 14.98 0.61
C ASN A 258 8.50 15.47 2.00
N THR A 259 8.49 16.80 2.21
CA THR A 259 8.79 17.40 3.51
C THR A 259 7.79 17.00 4.58
N SER A 260 6.52 16.93 4.21
CA SER A 260 5.44 16.54 5.09
C SER A 260 5.53 15.06 5.51
N PHE A 261 5.84 14.15 4.59
CA PHE A 261 6.09 12.74 4.92
C PHE A 261 7.26 12.58 5.90
N ARG A 262 8.40 13.24 5.64
CA ARG A 262 9.56 13.22 6.56
C ARG A 262 9.20 13.72 7.95
N LYS A 263 8.46 14.83 8.06
CA LYS A 263 8.02 15.40 9.35
C LYS A 263 7.02 14.51 10.09
N SER A 264 6.23 13.73 9.38
CA SER A 264 5.25 12.82 9.99
C SER A 264 5.88 11.50 10.45
N GLY A 265 7.13 11.20 10.07
CA GLY A 265 7.78 9.92 10.34
C GLY A 265 7.13 8.76 9.57
N VAL A 266 6.44 9.06 8.47
CA VAL A 266 5.82 8.06 7.58
C VAL A 266 6.80 7.76 6.46
N ASP A 267 7.13 6.49 6.27
CA ASP A 267 7.95 6.06 5.16
C ASP A 267 7.18 6.18 3.85
N TYR A 268 7.86 6.56 2.79
CA TYR A 268 7.21 6.76 1.50
C TYR A 268 8.09 6.35 0.32
N ALA A 269 7.43 5.94 -0.76
CA ALA A 269 8.06 5.78 -2.07
C ALA A 269 7.21 6.45 -3.15
N THR A 270 7.89 6.91 -4.21
CA THR A 270 7.23 7.53 -5.36
C THR A 270 7.35 6.59 -6.57
N LEU A 271 6.22 6.16 -7.10
CA LEU A 271 6.09 5.13 -8.12
C LEU A 271 5.59 5.75 -9.42
N SER A 272 6.35 5.56 -10.51
CA SER A 272 6.03 6.12 -11.83
C SER A 272 5.26 5.13 -12.70
N THR A 273 4.31 5.63 -13.49
CA THR A 273 3.60 4.84 -14.52
C THR A 273 4.54 4.34 -15.63
N GLU A 274 5.64 5.03 -15.89
CA GLU A 274 6.66 4.66 -16.88
C GLU A 274 7.89 3.98 -16.26
N GLY A 275 8.03 4.02 -14.93
CA GLY A 275 9.21 3.56 -14.20
C GLY A 275 9.19 2.07 -13.84
N LYS A 276 10.30 1.64 -13.21
CA LYS A 276 10.43 0.31 -12.62
C LYS A 276 9.97 0.34 -11.17
N TYR A 277 8.67 0.49 -10.93
CA TYR A 277 8.09 0.64 -9.59
C TYR A 277 8.51 -0.45 -8.59
N LEU A 278 8.86 -1.64 -9.08
CA LEU A 278 9.37 -2.74 -8.24
C LEU A 278 10.73 -2.42 -7.62
N VAL A 279 11.59 -1.72 -8.34
CA VAL A 279 12.89 -1.28 -7.80
C VAL A 279 12.68 -0.29 -6.67
N GLU A 280 11.74 0.64 -6.84
CA GLU A 280 11.41 1.64 -5.81
C GLU A 280 10.79 0.99 -4.56
N LEU A 281 9.89 0.02 -4.75
CA LEU A 281 9.33 -0.77 -3.64
C LEU A 281 10.41 -1.57 -2.92
N ASN A 282 11.31 -2.20 -3.67
CA ASN A 282 12.42 -2.96 -3.08
C ASN A 282 13.36 -2.07 -2.27
N ASN A 283 13.75 -0.91 -2.82
CA ASN A 283 14.58 0.07 -2.13
C ASN A 283 13.92 0.56 -0.83
N LEU A 284 12.61 0.78 -0.86
CA LEU A 284 11.85 1.14 0.33
C LEU A 284 11.95 0.05 1.41
N PHE A 285 11.75 -1.22 1.06
CA PHE A 285 11.82 -2.31 2.03
C PHE A 285 13.24 -2.55 2.55
N LEU A 286 14.25 -2.50 1.69
CA LEU A 286 15.66 -2.57 2.09
C LEU A 286 16.06 -1.47 3.07
N SER A 287 15.58 -0.24 2.86
CA SER A 287 15.88 0.88 3.76
C SER A 287 15.24 0.70 5.15
N ARG A 288 14.16 -0.05 5.26
CA ARG A 288 13.46 -0.34 6.51
C ARG A 288 14.01 -1.56 7.26
N GLY A 289 14.65 -2.49 6.56
CA GLY A 289 15.25 -3.69 7.13
C GLY A 289 16.59 -3.46 7.83
N ARG A 290 17.15 -2.26 7.67
CA ARG A 290 18.37 -1.81 8.37
C ARG A 290 18.00 -1.10 9.66
#